data_dedc7e80e83fc468522d045a49be168a
#
_entry.id   dedc7e80e83fc468522d045a49be168a
#
_cell.length_a   1.000
_cell.length_b   1.000
_cell.length_c   1.000
_cell.angle_alpha   90.00
_cell.angle_beta   90.00
_cell.angle_gamma   90.00
#
_symmetry.space_group_name_H-M   'P 1'
#
loop_
_entity.id
_entity.type
_entity.pdbx_description
1 polymer ?
#
loop_
_entity_poly.entity_id
_entity_poly.type
_entity_poly.pdbx_seq_one_letter_code
_entity_poly.pdbx_strand_id
1 'polypeptide(L)'
;DISRCKFAIMNPELTYTLPPFQTACGVADMMAHIMERYFTNTQEVEIGDRLCEGTLMAIINEAPKAMRNPEDYGARANLMWAGMIAHNGTCGVGCEEDWASHFLEHEISAIYGVTHGAGLSVIFPAWMTWMVEHNVGKIAQYAVRVWGVPESEDKKAVALEGIGKLKAFFSSL
;
A
#
# COMPACT_ATOMS: atom_id res chain seq x y z
N ASP A 1 -5.34 -22.06 10.84
CA ASP A 1 -5.04 -21.83 9.42
C ASP A 1 -4.38 -23.06 8.79
N ILE A 2 -5.16 -23.95 8.20
CA ILE A 2 -4.66 -25.21 7.59
C ILE A 2 -3.91 -24.90 6.27
N SER A 3 -4.19 -23.76 5.65
CA SER A 3 -3.66 -23.40 4.32
C SER A 3 -2.28 -22.72 4.35
N ARG A 4 -1.79 -22.30 5.52
CA ARG A 4 -0.48 -21.66 5.59
C ARG A 4 0.65 -22.66 5.39
N CYS A 5 1.52 -22.38 4.43
CA CYS A 5 2.71 -23.19 4.19
C CYS A 5 3.69 -23.12 5.38
N LYS A 6 4.46 -24.19 5.59
CA LYS A 6 5.49 -24.24 6.63
C LYS A 6 6.73 -23.44 6.26
N PHE A 7 7.02 -23.33 4.97
CA PHE A 7 8.08 -22.52 4.40
C PHE A 7 7.67 -22.08 2.98
N ALA A 8 8.31 -21.06 2.46
CA ALA A 8 8.16 -20.61 1.08
C ALA A 8 9.53 -20.34 0.47
N ILE A 9 9.71 -20.72 -0.79
CA ILE A 9 10.86 -20.31 -1.60
C ILE A 9 10.37 -19.20 -2.52
N MET A 10 10.92 -18.00 -2.31
CA MET A 10 10.53 -16.82 -3.05
C MET A 10 11.58 -16.54 -4.13
N ASN A 11 11.33 -16.98 -5.37
CA ASN A 11 12.19 -16.72 -6.52
C ASN A 11 11.59 -15.57 -7.35
N PRO A 12 12.22 -14.37 -7.36
CA PRO A 12 11.72 -13.20 -8.09
C PRO A 12 11.61 -13.43 -9.60
N GLU A 13 12.44 -14.28 -10.19
CA GLU A 13 12.44 -14.58 -11.63
C GLU A 13 11.10 -15.15 -12.11
N LEU A 14 10.36 -15.83 -11.24
CA LEU A 14 9.03 -16.36 -11.56
C LEU A 14 7.99 -15.24 -11.82
N THR A 15 8.32 -14.00 -11.47
CA THR A 15 7.44 -12.84 -11.69
C THR A 15 7.78 -12.06 -12.97
N TYR A 16 8.84 -12.43 -13.72
CA TYR A 16 9.26 -11.71 -14.93
C TYR A 16 8.20 -11.72 -16.04
N THR A 17 7.41 -12.78 -16.10
CA THR A 17 6.37 -12.97 -17.13
C THR A 17 5.03 -12.33 -16.77
N LEU A 18 4.92 -11.68 -15.58
CA LEU A 18 3.68 -10.98 -15.24
C LEU A 18 3.44 -9.81 -16.17
N PRO A 19 2.24 -9.69 -16.74
CA PRO A 19 1.87 -8.50 -17.51
C PRO A 19 2.03 -7.22 -16.67
N PRO A 20 2.42 -6.09 -17.28
CA PRO A 20 2.58 -4.81 -16.56
C PRO A 20 1.35 -4.44 -15.72
N PHE A 21 0.15 -4.59 -16.28
CA PHE A 21 -1.10 -4.32 -15.55
C PHE A 21 -1.22 -5.16 -14.26
N GLN A 22 -0.84 -6.45 -14.30
CA GLN A 22 -0.88 -7.30 -13.10
C GLN A 22 0.18 -6.91 -12.08
N THR A 23 1.35 -6.46 -12.53
CA THR A 23 2.38 -5.91 -11.65
C THR A 23 1.87 -4.63 -10.95
N ALA A 24 1.25 -3.71 -11.71
CA ALA A 24 0.65 -2.49 -11.16
C ALA A 24 -0.47 -2.80 -10.14
N CYS A 25 -1.37 -3.74 -10.46
CA CYS A 25 -2.41 -4.20 -9.54
C CYS A 25 -1.81 -4.78 -8.26
N GLY A 26 -0.77 -5.62 -8.36
CA GLY A 26 -0.09 -6.17 -7.20
C GLY A 26 0.57 -5.10 -6.33
N VAL A 27 1.16 -4.08 -6.94
CA VAL A 27 1.73 -2.93 -6.22
C VAL A 27 0.64 -2.17 -5.45
N ALA A 28 -0.48 -1.88 -6.08
CA ALA A 28 -1.60 -1.19 -5.43
C ALA A 28 -2.16 -2.01 -4.25
N ASP A 29 -2.30 -3.32 -4.43
CA ASP A 29 -2.79 -4.24 -3.41
C ASP A 29 -1.84 -4.35 -2.21
N MET A 30 -0.53 -4.53 -2.45
CA MET A 30 0.47 -4.53 -1.37
C MET A 30 0.44 -3.24 -0.55
N MET A 31 0.36 -2.08 -1.23
CA MET A 31 0.28 -0.79 -0.55
C MET A 31 -1.02 -0.67 0.25
N ALA A 32 -2.16 -1.10 -0.30
CA ALA A 32 -3.43 -1.09 0.41
C ALA A 32 -3.37 -1.96 1.68
N HIS A 33 -2.85 -3.17 1.60
CA HIS A 33 -2.66 -4.05 2.76
C HIS A 33 -1.82 -3.44 3.88
N ILE A 34 -0.77 -2.69 3.53
CA ILE A 34 0.06 -1.99 4.51
C ILE A 34 -0.71 -0.80 5.09
N MET A 35 -1.40 -0.02 4.24
CA MET A 35 -2.12 1.18 4.64
C MET A 35 -3.35 0.87 5.52
N GLU A 36 -4.04 -0.26 5.31
CA GLU A 36 -5.13 -0.72 6.19
C GLU A 36 -4.65 -0.93 7.64
N ARG A 37 -3.40 -1.32 7.82
CA ARG A 37 -2.78 -1.49 9.14
C ARG A 37 -2.16 -0.22 9.68
N TYR A 38 -1.65 0.63 8.79
CA TYR A 38 -1.03 1.91 9.15
C TYR A 38 -2.05 2.92 9.69
N PHE A 39 -3.23 3.03 9.07
CA PHE A 39 -4.29 3.96 9.46
C PHE A 39 -5.11 3.42 10.64
N THR A 40 -4.43 3.00 11.69
CA THR A 40 -5.03 2.51 12.95
C THR A 40 -5.38 3.64 13.90
N ASN A 41 -6.35 3.38 14.78
CA ASN A 41 -6.64 4.23 15.95
C ASN A 41 -5.78 3.87 17.17
N THR A 42 -5.03 2.77 17.12
CA THR A 42 -4.13 2.37 18.20
C THR A 42 -3.02 3.41 18.37
N GLN A 43 -2.78 3.82 19.61
CA GLN A 43 -1.74 4.81 19.95
C GLN A 43 -0.42 4.13 20.28
N GLU A 44 0.68 4.91 20.24
CA GLU A 44 2.02 4.47 20.65
C GLU A 44 2.57 3.29 19.84
N VAL A 45 2.34 3.30 18.53
CA VAL A 45 2.70 2.23 17.57
C VAL A 45 3.89 2.62 16.68
N GLU A 46 4.83 3.40 17.18
CA GLU A 46 5.92 3.97 16.37
C GLU A 46 6.73 2.92 15.60
N ILE A 47 7.01 1.74 16.18
CA ILE A 47 7.72 0.66 15.46
C ILE A 47 6.87 0.11 14.31
N GLY A 48 5.58 -0.12 14.54
CA GLY A 48 4.63 -0.55 13.51
C GLY A 48 4.55 0.48 12.38
N ASP A 49 4.44 1.75 12.73
CA ASP A 49 4.43 2.86 11.77
C ASP A 49 5.68 2.84 10.89
N ARG A 50 6.88 2.75 11.48
CA ARG A 50 8.14 2.74 10.73
C ARG A 50 8.29 1.52 9.81
N LEU A 51 7.81 0.36 10.23
CA LEU A 51 7.78 -0.83 9.38
C LEU A 51 6.87 -0.62 8.16
N CYS A 52 5.68 -0.06 8.37
CA CYS A 52 4.77 0.30 7.29
C CYS A 52 5.38 1.35 6.37
N GLU A 53 5.85 2.46 6.92
CA GLU A 53 6.44 3.59 6.19
C GLU A 53 7.65 3.17 5.35
N GLY A 54 8.58 2.42 5.95
CA GLY A 54 9.76 1.91 5.25
C GLY A 54 9.41 0.96 4.11
N THR A 55 8.42 0.08 4.32
CA THR A 55 7.97 -0.85 3.28
C THR A 55 7.25 -0.11 2.15
N LEU A 56 6.39 0.86 2.46
CA LEU A 56 5.73 1.71 1.45
C LEU A 56 6.75 2.49 0.62
N MET A 57 7.75 3.12 1.25
CA MET A 57 8.81 3.83 0.53
C MET A 57 9.62 2.91 -0.38
N ALA A 58 9.91 1.68 0.06
CA ALA A 58 10.58 0.69 -0.77
C ALA A 58 9.73 0.33 -2.00
N ILE A 59 8.43 0.09 -1.84
CA ILE A 59 7.51 -0.19 -2.94
C ILE A 59 7.47 1.00 -3.93
N ILE A 60 7.34 2.23 -3.43
CA ILE A 60 7.29 3.45 -4.24
C ILE A 60 8.58 3.59 -5.09
N ASN A 61 9.74 3.24 -4.53
CA ASN A 61 11.01 3.33 -5.23
C ASN A 61 11.24 2.18 -6.23
N GLU A 62 10.78 0.98 -5.93
CA GLU A 62 11.09 -0.22 -6.73
C GLU A 62 10.03 -0.50 -7.81
N ALA A 63 8.76 -0.19 -7.58
CA ALA A 63 7.70 -0.47 -8.53
C ALA A 63 7.95 0.19 -9.92
N PRO A 64 8.35 1.47 -10.02
CA PRO A 64 8.64 2.07 -11.33
C PRO A 64 9.82 1.41 -12.06
N LYS A 65 10.77 0.81 -11.34
CA LYS A 65 11.88 0.07 -11.96
C LYS A 65 11.37 -1.23 -12.58
N ALA A 66 10.60 -2.01 -11.82
CA ALA A 66 9.99 -3.25 -12.32
C ALA A 66 9.00 -3.01 -13.47
N MET A 67 8.31 -1.86 -13.49
CA MET A 67 7.43 -1.47 -14.60
C MET A 67 8.22 -1.13 -15.87
N ARG A 68 9.37 -0.46 -15.74
CA ARG A 68 10.24 -0.14 -16.88
C ARG A 68 11.03 -1.34 -17.41
N ASN A 69 11.48 -2.20 -16.51
CA ASN A 69 12.22 -3.42 -16.83
C ASN A 69 11.64 -4.60 -16.02
N PRO A 70 10.74 -5.39 -16.61
CA PRO A 70 10.12 -6.54 -15.94
C PRO A 70 11.12 -7.59 -15.42
N GLU A 71 12.32 -7.66 -15.99
CA GLU A 71 13.39 -8.59 -15.64
C GLU A 71 14.42 -8.01 -14.67
N ASP A 72 14.16 -6.80 -14.11
CA ASP A 72 15.01 -6.25 -13.05
C ASP A 72 14.87 -7.09 -11.77
N TYR A 73 15.86 -7.98 -11.57
CA TYR A 73 15.87 -8.89 -10.43
C TYR A 73 15.78 -8.15 -9.09
N GLY A 74 16.52 -7.05 -8.93
CA GLY A 74 16.54 -6.28 -7.69
C GLY A 74 15.17 -5.69 -7.37
N ALA A 75 14.54 -5.07 -8.36
CA ALA A 75 13.19 -4.51 -8.20
C ALA A 75 12.15 -5.60 -7.90
N ARG A 76 12.17 -6.72 -8.64
CA ARG A 76 11.26 -7.86 -8.40
C ARG A 76 11.47 -8.50 -7.04
N ALA A 77 12.72 -8.67 -6.60
CA ALA A 77 13.04 -9.22 -5.28
C ALA A 77 12.50 -8.34 -4.14
N ASN A 78 12.70 -7.02 -4.25
CA ASN A 78 12.18 -6.08 -3.26
C ASN A 78 10.65 -6.06 -3.23
N LEU A 79 9.99 -6.06 -4.39
CA LEU A 79 8.52 -6.13 -4.45
C LEU A 79 7.98 -7.44 -3.89
N MET A 80 8.61 -8.59 -4.20
CA MET A 80 8.22 -9.89 -3.65
C MET A 80 8.37 -9.92 -2.13
N TRP A 81 9.46 -9.37 -1.59
CA TRP A 81 9.67 -9.27 -0.15
C TRP A 81 8.66 -8.32 0.51
N ALA A 82 8.42 -7.15 -0.09
CA ALA A 82 7.41 -6.21 0.38
C ALA A 82 5.99 -6.82 0.39
N GLY A 83 5.65 -7.59 -0.65
CA GLY A 83 4.39 -8.33 -0.72
C GLY A 83 4.25 -9.35 0.42
N MET A 84 5.32 -10.06 0.76
CA MET A 84 5.32 -10.97 1.91
C MET A 84 5.09 -10.21 3.22
N ILE A 85 5.77 -9.07 3.44
CA ILE A 85 5.59 -8.23 4.64
C ILE A 85 4.16 -7.69 4.70
N ALA A 86 3.61 -7.24 3.56
CA ALA A 86 2.25 -6.74 3.48
C ALA A 86 1.18 -7.77 3.89
N HIS A 87 1.41 -9.06 3.63
CA HIS A 87 0.39 -10.10 3.77
C HIS A 87 0.60 -11.06 4.96
N ASN A 88 1.74 -11.01 5.64
CA ASN A 88 2.04 -11.95 6.73
C ASN A 88 1.64 -11.46 8.13
N GLY A 89 1.05 -10.27 8.24
CA GLY A 89 0.63 -9.65 9.50
C GLY A 89 1.72 -8.84 10.21
N THR A 90 2.95 -8.78 9.70
CA THR A 90 4.07 -8.05 10.35
C THR A 90 3.72 -6.57 10.58
N CYS A 91 3.08 -5.93 9.61
CA CYS A 91 2.68 -4.52 9.71
C CYS A 91 1.52 -4.24 10.68
N GLY A 92 0.78 -5.28 11.11
CA GLY A 92 -0.40 -5.15 11.98
C GLY A 92 -0.16 -5.57 13.44
N VAL A 93 1.07 -5.92 13.79
CA VAL A 93 1.35 -6.40 15.16
C VAL A 93 1.06 -5.30 16.19
N GLY A 94 0.14 -5.61 17.12
CA GLY A 94 -0.25 -4.69 18.18
C GLY A 94 -1.18 -3.56 17.76
N CYS A 95 -1.69 -3.58 16.53
CA CYS A 95 -2.61 -2.57 16.00
C CYS A 95 -3.99 -3.15 15.73
N GLU A 96 -5.02 -2.34 15.93
CA GLU A 96 -6.34 -2.58 15.34
C GLU A 96 -6.25 -2.34 13.83
N GLU A 97 -6.79 -3.26 13.05
CA GLU A 97 -6.79 -3.17 11.58
C GLU A 97 -8.16 -2.72 11.08
N ASP A 98 -8.19 -1.83 10.10
CA ASP A 98 -9.41 -1.42 9.39
C ASP A 98 -9.33 -1.90 7.94
N TRP A 99 -10.31 -2.67 7.51
CA TRP A 99 -10.41 -3.26 6.18
C TRP A 99 -11.53 -2.65 5.34
N ALA A 100 -11.98 -1.44 5.69
CA ALA A 100 -13.11 -0.78 5.04
C ALA A 100 -12.89 -0.60 3.52
N SER A 101 -11.68 -0.22 3.10
CA SER A 101 -11.36 -0.03 1.68
C SER A 101 -11.42 -1.35 0.91
N HIS A 102 -10.91 -2.44 1.47
CA HIS A 102 -11.00 -3.76 0.88
C HIS A 102 -12.43 -4.24 0.76
N PHE A 103 -13.25 -4.11 1.81
CA PHE A 103 -14.65 -4.53 1.78
C PHE A 103 -15.47 -3.74 0.74
N LEU A 104 -15.25 -2.44 0.62
CA LEU A 104 -15.88 -1.62 -0.41
C LEU A 104 -15.46 -2.06 -1.82
N GLU A 105 -14.18 -2.35 -1.99
CA GLU A 105 -13.63 -2.78 -3.28
C GLU A 105 -14.14 -4.17 -3.68
N HIS A 106 -14.26 -5.10 -2.73
CA HIS A 106 -14.79 -6.45 -3.00
C HIS A 106 -16.19 -6.41 -3.63
N GLU A 107 -17.07 -5.49 -3.19
CA GLU A 107 -18.40 -5.32 -3.78
C GLU A 107 -18.31 -4.81 -5.23
N ILE A 108 -17.36 -3.90 -5.51
CA ILE A 108 -17.14 -3.39 -6.86
C ILE A 108 -16.58 -4.48 -7.78
N SER A 109 -15.59 -5.23 -7.31
CA SER A 109 -15.05 -6.38 -8.03
C SER A 109 -16.12 -7.44 -8.32
N ALA A 110 -16.96 -7.74 -7.34
CA ALA A 110 -18.02 -8.75 -7.48
C ALA A 110 -19.08 -8.34 -8.52
N ILE A 111 -19.47 -7.05 -8.56
CA ILE A 111 -20.54 -6.56 -9.44
C ILE A 111 -20.01 -6.29 -10.85
N TYR A 112 -18.83 -5.69 -10.98
CA TYR A 112 -18.32 -5.15 -12.25
C TYR A 112 -17.14 -5.94 -12.84
N GLY A 113 -16.63 -6.95 -12.14
CA GLY A 113 -15.49 -7.75 -12.61
C GLY A 113 -14.17 -6.95 -12.66
N VAL A 114 -14.03 -5.90 -11.85
CA VAL A 114 -12.80 -5.09 -11.79
C VAL A 114 -11.68 -5.91 -11.13
N THR A 115 -10.47 -5.83 -11.66
CA THR A 115 -9.30 -6.44 -11.03
C THR A 115 -9.05 -5.80 -9.67
N HIS A 116 -8.93 -6.62 -8.61
CA HIS A 116 -8.90 -6.19 -7.21
C HIS A 116 -7.92 -5.02 -6.93
N GLY A 117 -6.66 -5.15 -7.30
CA GLY A 117 -5.67 -4.08 -7.10
C GLY A 117 -6.00 -2.80 -7.87
N ALA A 118 -6.61 -2.90 -9.06
CA ALA A 118 -7.08 -1.73 -9.81
C ALA A 118 -8.24 -1.04 -9.07
N GLY A 119 -9.19 -1.80 -8.53
CA GLY A 119 -10.26 -1.28 -7.70
C GLY A 119 -9.73 -0.56 -6.46
N LEU A 120 -8.77 -1.17 -5.75
CA LEU A 120 -8.13 -0.56 -4.57
C LEU A 120 -7.39 0.74 -4.90
N SER A 121 -6.77 0.85 -6.08
CA SER A 121 -6.07 2.08 -6.49
C SER A 121 -7.01 3.30 -6.60
N VAL A 122 -8.30 3.07 -6.77
CA VAL A 122 -9.35 4.11 -6.82
C VAL A 122 -10.01 4.30 -5.46
N ILE A 123 -10.41 3.20 -4.82
CA ILE A 123 -11.17 3.24 -3.56
C ILE A 123 -10.32 3.77 -2.41
N PHE A 124 -9.06 3.32 -2.28
CA PHE A 124 -8.24 3.69 -1.14
C PHE A 124 -7.99 5.21 -1.04
N PRO A 125 -7.55 5.91 -2.11
CA PRO A 125 -7.41 7.37 -2.05
C PRO A 125 -8.74 8.11 -1.84
N ALA A 126 -9.87 7.56 -2.29
CA ALA A 126 -11.19 8.13 -2.05
C ALA A 126 -11.57 8.02 -0.57
N TRP A 127 -11.38 6.83 0.03
CA TRP A 127 -11.56 6.59 1.45
C TRP A 127 -10.66 7.52 2.29
N MET A 128 -9.38 7.64 1.95
CA MET A 128 -8.46 8.56 2.64
C MET A 128 -8.97 10.00 2.60
N THR A 129 -9.50 10.44 1.46
CA THR A 129 -10.04 11.80 1.30
C THR A 129 -11.20 12.04 2.26
N TRP A 130 -12.08 11.04 2.42
CA TRP A 130 -13.18 11.12 3.39
C TRP A 130 -12.65 11.11 4.82
N MET A 131 -11.65 10.27 5.11
CA MET A 131 -11.04 10.14 6.43
C MET A 131 -10.27 11.38 6.90
N VAL A 132 -9.90 12.30 6.02
CA VAL A 132 -9.26 13.59 6.41
C VAL A 132 -10.11 14.35 7.43
N GLU A 133 -11.43 14.27 7.35
CA GLU A 133 -12.33 14.94 8.29
C GLU A 133 -12.41 14.22 9.66
N HIS A 134 -11.92 12.97 9.77
CA HIS A 134 -12.02 12.13 10.97
C HIS A 134 -10.67 11.86 11.64
N ASN A 135 -9.61 11.69 10.86
CA ASN A 135 -8.27 11.38 11.37
C ASN A 135 -7.17 12.08 10.56
N VAL A 136 -7.25 13.40 10.47
CA VAL A 136 -6.28 14.21 9.71
C VAL A 136 -4.84 14.01 10.16
N GLY A 137 -4.62 13.79 11.46
CA GLY A 137 -3.26 13.66 12.04
C GLY A 137 -2.49 12.48 11.45
N LYS A 138 -3.13 11.32 11.35
CA LYS A 138 -2.50 10.11 10.83
C LYS A 138 -2.25 10.18 9.32
N ILE A 139 -3.17 10.82 8.57
CA ILE A 139 -2.99 11.02 7.13
C ILE A 139 -1.89 12.06 6.84
N ALA A 140 -1.81 13.13 7.63
CA ALA A 140 -0.71 14.10 7.53
C ALA A 140 0.65 13.45 7.88
N GLN A 141 0.72 12.61 8.91
CA GLN A 141 1.91 11.83 9.22
C GLN A 141 2.36 10.97 8.03
N TYR A 142 1.44 10.27 7.40
CA TYR A 142 1.70 9.49 6.18
C TYR A 142 2.24 10.37 5.04
N ALA A 143 1.62 11.53 4.81
CA ALA A 143 2.06 12.47 3.78
C ALA A 143 3.51 12.95 4.01
N VAL A 144 3.84 13.30 5.25
CA VAL A 144 5.19 13.76 5.61
C VAL A 144 6.19 12.61 5.53
N ARG A 145 5.90 11.48 6.19
CA ARG A 145 6.89 10.42 6.41
C ARG A 145 7.10 9.51 5.21
N VAL A 146 6.06 9.29 4.38
CA VAL A 146 6.14 8.43 3.19
C VAL A 146 6.40 9.24 1.91
N TRP A 147 5.75 10.39 1.78
CA TRP A 147 5.79 11.19 0.54
C TRP A 147 6.71 12.41 0.61
N GLY A 148 7.29 12.69 1.78
CA GLY A 148 8.17 13.84 1.97
C GLY A 148 7.46 15.19 1.81
N VAL A 149 6.15 15.24 2.09
CA VAL A 149 5.42 16.51 2.12
C VAL A 149 5.95 17.34 3.29
N PRO A 150 6.29 18.63 3.10
CA PRO A 150 6.72 19.48 4.21
C PRO A 150 5.67 19.56 5.32
N GLU A 151 6.12 19.52 6.57
CA GLU A 151 5.24 19.76 7.72
C GLU A 151 4.66 21.18 7.68
N SER A 152 3.40 21.31 8.07
CA SER A 152 2.71 22.58 8.21
C SER A 152 1.64 22.51 9.31
N GLU A 153 1.28 23.66 9.86
CA GLU A 153 0.16 23.79 10.80
C GLU A 153 -1.17 23.41 10.13
N ASP A 154 -1.30 23.64 8.83
CA ASP A 154 -2.44 23.16 8.04
C ASP A 154 -2.30 21.67 7.70
N LYS A 155 -2.58 20.83 8.69
CA LYS A 155 -2.54 19.38 8.53
C LYS A 155 -3.47 18.86 7.44
N LYS A 156 -4.57 19.58 7.16
CA LYS A 156 -5.51 19.19 6.12
C LYS A 156 -4.89 19.36 4.73
N ALA A 157 -4.21 20.48 4.49
CA ALA A 157 -3.48 20.69 3.25
C ALA A 157 -2.38 19.66 3.06
N VAL A 158 -1.59 19.37 4.11
CA VAL A 158 -0.55 18.32 4.10
C VAL A 158 -1.14 16.95 3.75
N ALA A 159 -2.23 16.56 4.40
CA ALA A 159 -2.90 15.29 4.16
C ALA A 159 -3.39 15.16 2.71
N LEU A 160 -4.06 16.21 2.19
CA LEU A 160 -4.56 16.22 0.81
C LEU A 160 -3.43 16.17 -0.22
N GLU A 161 -2.30 16.82 0.03
CA GLU A 161 -1.12 16.73 -0.83
C GLU A 161 -0.58 15.30 -0.88
N GLY A 162 -0.46 14.63 0.27
CA GLY A 162 -0.04 13.22 0.33
C GLY A 162 -0.98 12.29 -0.43
N ILE A 163 -2.29 12.48 -0.31
CA ILE A 163 -3.30 11.74 -1.10
C ILE A 163 -3.12 12.01 -2.60
N GLY A 164 -2.85 13.26 -2.98
CA GLY A 164 -2.55 13.63 -4.36
C GLY A 164 -1.33 12.89 -4.91
N LYS A 165 -0.26 12.78 -4.13
CA LYS A 165 0.95 12.02 -4.49
C LYS A 165 0.67 10.53 -4.65
N LEU A 166 -0.14 9.93 -3.78
CA LEU A 166 -0.57 8.53 -3.91
C LEU A 166 -1.36 8.30 -5.21
N LYS A 167 -2.34 9.18 -5.51
CA LYS A 167 -3.11 9.11 -6.77
C LYS A 167 -2.21 9.22 -7.99
N ALA A 168 -1.29 10.17 -7.99
CA ALA A 168 -0.32 10.35 -9.07
C ALA A 168 0.57 9.12 -9.25
N PHE A 169 1.04 8.52 -8.15
CA PHE A 169 1.83 7.29 -8.17
C PHE A 169 1.05 6.13 -8.81
N PHE A 170 -0.15 5.83 -8.33
CA PHE A 170 -0.97 4.78 -8.92
C PHE A 170 -1.27 5.02 -10.41
N SER A 171 -1.48 6.28 -10.80
CA SER A 171 -1.71 6.63 -12.21
C SER A 171 -0.46 6.52 -13.08
N SER A 172 0.72 6.42 -12.49
CA SER A 172 2.00 6.30 -13.20
C SER A 172 2.44 4.85 -13.43
N LEU A 173 1.75 3.88 -12.81
CA LEU A 173 1.99 2.44 -12.98
C LEU A 173 1.23 1.88 -14.17
#